data_2b4a6960957ebcad8d85351c107ba147
#
_entry.id   2b4a6960957ebcad8d85351c107ba147
#
_cell.length_a   1.000
_cell.length_b   1.000
_cell.length_c   1.000
_cell.angle_alpha   90.00
_cell.angle_beta   90.00
_cell.angle_gamma   90.00
#
_symmetry.space_group_name_H-M   'P 1'
#
loop_
_entity.id
_entity.type
_entity.pdbx_description
1 polymer ?
#
loop_
_entity_poly.entity_id
_entity_poly.type
_entity_poly.pdbx_seq_one_letter_code
_entity_poly.pdbx_strand_id
1 'polypeptide(L)'
;MQDITSALPDTPCFLNGEFTPLRDAKISVLDRGFIFGDGIYEVIPVYFGVPFCFDEHIARLERSLAELQIDNPYSRDEWRAIATQLAAPQGKAPQAIYFQVSRGVAPRDHVMVRGLRPTVFAMVNPLPPVADAVRAKGVTCVTADDFRWQKAHIKSTSLLGAV
;
A
#
# COMPACT_ATOMS: atom_id res chain seq x y z
N MET A 1 -2.35 5.65 -28.51
CA MET A 1 -2.12 5.41 -27.08
C MET A 1 -3.47 4.99 -26.51
N GLN A 2 -3.64 3.73 -26.12
CA GLN A 2 -4.88 3.27 -25.50
C GLN A 2 -5.07 3.99 -24.18
N ASP A 3 -6.24 4.56 -23.96
CA ASP A 3 -6.60 5.11 -22.66
C ASP A 3 -6.83 3.94 -21.67
N ILE A 4 -5.77 3.61 -20.93
CA ILE A 4 -5.82 2.56 -19.91
C ILE A 4 -6.70 2.95 -18.71
N THR A 5 -7.05 4.22 -18.54
CA THR A 5 -7.93 4.65 -17.45
C THR A 5 -9.36 4.16 -17.64
N SER A 6 -9.81 3.99 -18.88
CA SER A 6 -11.10 3.37 -19.19
C SER A 6 -11.16 1.87 -18.92
N ALA A 7 -9.98 1.22 -18.76
CA ALA A 7 -9.82 -0.20 -18.46
C ALA A 7 -9.57 -0.47 -16.96
N LEU A 8 -9.53 0.56 -16.12
CA LEU A 8 -9.40 0.34 -14.67
C LEU A 8 -10.63 -0.41 -14.15
N PRO A 9 -10.42 -1.44 -13.31
CA PRO A 9 -11.51 -2.20 -12.77
C PRO A 9 -12.44 -1.33 -11.92
N ASP A 10 -13.72 -1.60 -11.97
CA ASP A 10 -14.74 -0.98 -11.12
C ASP A 10 -14.75 -1.65 -9.74
N THR A 11 -13.54 -1.83 -9.18
CA THR A 11 -13.34 -2.39 -7.85
C THR A 11 -13.34 -1.26 -6.83
N PRO A 12 -13.93 -1.48 -5.64
CA PRO A 12 -13.88 -0.50 -4.57
C PRO A 12 -12.44 -0.31 -4.08
N CYS A 13 -12.08 0.93 -3.80
CA CYS A 13 -10.92 1.30 -3.02
C CYS A 13 -11.37 2.15 -1.83
N PHE A 14 -10.48 2.32 -0.87
CA PHE A 14 -10.66 3.23 0.25
C PHE A 14 -9.74 4.44 0.05
N LEU A 15 -10.29 5.65 0.14
CA LEU A 15 -9.52 6.88 0.05
C LEU A 15 -10.00 7.88 1.10
N ASN A 16 -9.12 8.22 2.07
CA ASN A 16 -9.33 9.28 3.05
C ASN A 16 -10.63 9.20 3.86
N GLY A 17 -11.11 8.00 4.17
CA GLY A 17 -12.32 7.76 4.97
C GLY A 17 -13.51 7.28 4.16
N GLU A 18 -13.42 7.23 2.83
CA GLU A 18 -14.52 6.85 1.95
C GLU A 18 -14.18 5.65 1.08
N PHE A 19 -15.16 4.79 0.84
CA PHE A 19 -15.08 3.75 -0.18
C PHE A 19 -15.63 4.30 -1.50
N THR A 20 -14.81 4.24 -2.54
CA THR A 20 -15.13 4.76 -3.88
C THR A 20 -14.64 3.79 -4.95
N PRO A 21 -15.22 3.80 -6.17
CA PRO A 21 -14.64 3.07 -7.29
C PRO A 21 -13.21 3.53 -7.57
N LEU A 22 -12.31 2.59 -7.82
CA LEU A 22 -10.88 2.88 -8.05
C LEU A 22 -10.66 3.91 -9.17
N ARG A 23 -11.47 3.86 -10.23
CA ARG A 23 -11.43 4.81 -11.36
C ARG A 23 -11.74 6.26 -10.96
N ASP A 24 -12.48 6.47 -9.86
CA ASP A 24 -12.92 7.79 -9.40
C ASP A 24 -12.02 8.34 -8.30
N ALA A 25 -11.10 7.52 -7.76
CA ALA A 25 -10.17 7.93 -6.71
C ALA A 25 -9.17 8.98 -7.22
N LYS A 26 -9.10 10.11 -6.54
CA LYS A 26 -8.22 11.24 -6.89
C LYS A 26 -7.49 11.77 -5.67
N ILE A 27 -6.21 12.07 -5.85
CA ILE A 27 -5.38 12.75 -4.86
C ILE A 27 -4.94 14.11 -5.39
N SER A 28 -4.58 15.01 -4.47
CA SER A 28 -3.95 16.29 -4.84
C SER A 28 -2.57 16.04 -5.45
N VAL A 29 -2.25 16.77 -6.51
CA VAL A 29 -0.88 16.78 -7.07
C VAL A 29 0.15 17.36 -6.10
N LEU A 30 -0.30 18.03 -5.02
CA LEU A 30 0.54 18.53 -3.93
C LEU A 30 0.67 17.52 -2.78
N ASP A 31 0.13 16.30 -2.93
CA ASP A 31 0.38 15.23 -1.96
C ASP A 31 1.88 14.89 -1.93
N ARG A 32 2.46 14.88 -0.73
CA ARG A 32 3.90 14.63 -0.56
C ARG A 32 4.30 13.21 -0.96
N GLY A 33 3.37 12.26 -0.87
CA GLY A 33 3.56 10.91 -1.42
C GLY A 33 3.74 10.92 -2.94
N PHE A 34 2.99 11.77 -3.66
CA PHE A 34 3.14 11.95 -5.11
C PHE A 34 4.43 12.71 -5.48
N ILE A 35 4.77 13.79 -4.74
CA ILE A 35 5.92 14.65 -5.07
C ILE A 35 7.26 14.00 -4.67
N PHE A 36 7.33 13.36 -3.49
CA PHE A 36 8.59 12.94 -2.86
C PHE A 36 8.64 11.43 -2.55
N GLY A 37 7.55 10.69 -2.72
CA GLY A 37 7.45 9.35 -2.14
C GLY A 37 7.45 9.38 -0.60
N ASP A 38 6.99 10.49 0.02
CA ASP A 38 6.99 10.68 1.47
C ASP A 38 5.79 9.95 2.08
N GLY A 39 5.97 8.66 2.30
CA GLY A 39 4.93 7.78 2.82
C GLY A 39 5.42 6.34 2.98
N ILE A 40 4.52 5.52 3.48
CA ILE A 40 4.73 4.08 3.72
C ILE A 40 3.65 3.27 3.03
N TYR A 41 3.88 1.98 2.86
CA TYR A 41 2.88 1.04 2.38
C TYR A 41 2.95 -0.30 3.10
N GLU A 42 1.85 -1.06 3.04
CA GLU A 42 1.77 -2.44 3.46
C GLU A 42 1.07 -3.28 2.38
N VAL A 43 1.44 -4.56 2.32
CA VAL A 43 0.76 -5.55 1.48
C VAL A 43 0.41 -6.74 2.35
N ILE A 44 -0.89 -7.02 2.50
CA ILE A 44 -1.40 -8.08 3.37
C ILE A 44 -2.07 -9.14 2.50
N PRO A 45 -1.54 -10.37 2.44
CA PRO A 45 -2.22 -11.46 1.77
C PRO A 45 -3.54 -11.81 2.47
N VAL A 46 -4.53 -12.18 1.67
CA VAL A 46 -5.83 -12.68 2.17
C VAL A 46 -6.06 -14.07 1.60
N TYR A 47 -6.27 -15.04 2.46
CA TYR A 47 -6.59 -16.41 2.10
C TYR A 47 -7.94 -16.81 2.71
N PHE A 48 -8.82 -17.35 1.89
CA PHE A 48 -10.17 -17.76 2.32
C PHE A 48 -10.99 -16.63 2.98
N GLY A 49 -10.73 -15.38 2.57
CA GLY A 49 -11.38 -14.18 3.14
C GLY A 49 -10.75 -13.70 4.46
N VAL A 50 -9.67 -14.31 4.92
CA VAL A 50 -8.98 -13.95 6.18
C VAL A 50 -7.63 -13.29 5.87
N PRO A 51 -7.38 -12.04 6.33
CA PRO A 51 -6.06 -11.41 6.22
C PRO A 51 -5.00 -12.20 7.02
N PHE A 52 -3.93 -12.58 6.34
CA PHE A 52 -2.85 -13.36 6.94
C PHE A 52 -1.89 -12.48 7.75
N CYS A 53 -1.55 -12.87 8.96
CA CYS A 53 -0.64 -12.15 9.87
C CYS A 53 -0.99 -10.65 9.99
N PHE A 54 -2.28 -10.33 10.09
CA PHE A 54 -2.77 -8.95 10.06
C PHE A 54 -2.11 -8.07 11.13
N ASP A 55 -2.01 -8.57 12.36
CA ASP A 55 -1.51 -7.79 13.50
C ASP A 55 -0.01 -7.46 13.34
N GLU A 56 0.78 -8.37 12.76
CA GLU A 56 2.19 -8.17 12.46
C GLU A 56 2.39 -7.14 11.35
N HIS A 57 1.54 -7.16 10.32
CA HIS A 57 1.53 -6.16 9.26
C HIS A 57 1.17 -4.77 9.81
N ILE A 58 0.14 -4.66 10.65
CA ILE A 58 -0.24 -3.39 11.25
C ILE A 58 0.84 -2.88 12.23
N ALA A 59 1.45 -3.77 13.01
CA ALA A 59 2.58 -3.38 13.87
C ALA A 59 3.77 -2.84 13.04
N ARG A 60 4.03 -3.36 11.83
CA ARG A 60 5.06 -2.84 10.93
C ARG A 60 4.65 -1.50 10.32
N LEU A 61 3.38 -1.34 9.93
CA LEU A 61 2.82 -0.06 9.47
C LEU A 61 3.00 1.03 10.54
N GLU A 62 2.62 0.74 11.79
CA GLU A 62 2.77 1.65 12.92
C GLU A 62 4.24 2.08 13.14
N ARG A 63 5.18 1.14 13.12
CA ARG A 63 6.60 1.45 13.22
C ARG A 63 7.10 2.32 12.07
N SER A 64 6.70 2.00 10.84
CA SER A 64 7.10 2.76 9.66
C SER A 64 6.56 4.19 9.69
N LEU A 65 5.32 4.39 10.15
CA LEU A 65 4.73 5.72 10.37
C LEU A 65 5.52 6.51 11.44
N ALA A 66 5.81 5.87 12.58
CA ALA A 66 6.57 6.49 13.66
C ALA A 66 7.97 6.94 13.23
N GLU A 67 8.70 6.09 12.47
CA GLU A 67 10.03 6.42 11.93
C GLU A 67 9.99 7.63 10.99
N LEU A 68 8.93 7.78 10.19
CA LEU A 68 8.73 8.94 9.33
C LEU A 68 8.06 10.13 10.05
N GLN A 69 7.69 9.97 11.32
CA GLN A 69 6.93 10.97 12.08
C GLN A 69 5.63 11.40 11.35
N ILE A 70 4.90 10.42 10.86
CA ILE A 70 3.56 10.56 10.29
C ILE A 70 2.57 10.03 11.32
N ASP A 71 1.56 10.81 11.65
CA ASP A 71 0.52 10.38 12.59
C ASP A 71 -0.25 9.18 12.04
N ASN A 72 -0.50 8.16 12.87
CA ASN A 72 -1.33 7.04 12.46
C ASN A 72 -2.80 7.47 12.44
N PRO A 73 -3.46 7.50 11.27
CA PRO A 73 -4.82 8.06 11.17
C PRO A 73 -5.93 7.14 11.70
N TYR A 74 -5.64 5.86 11.92
CA TYR A 74 -6.64 4.86 12.33
C TYR A 74 -6.12 3.93 13.42
N SER A 75 -7.02 3.48 14.28
CA SER A 75 -6.79 2.39 15.22
C SER A 75 -6.63 1.04 14.49
N ARG A 76 -6.12 0.02 15.17
CA ARG A 76 -5.99 -1.34 14.61
C ARG A 76 -7.33 -1.94 14.20
N ASP A 77 -8.39 -1.66 14.95
CA ASP A 77 -9.73 -2.13 14.63
C ASP A 77 -10.31 -1.46 13.38
N GLU A 78 -10.06 -0.15 13.20
CA GLU A 78 -10.44 0.56 11.99
C GLU A 78 -9.65 0.05 10.77
N TRP A 79 -8.35 -0.17 10.89
CA TRP A 79 -7.55 -0.80 9.83
C TRP A 79 -8.10 -2.19 9.45
N ARG A 80 -8.51 -2.98 10.45
CA ARG A 80 -9.13 -4.30 10.24
C ARG A 80 -10.48 -4.19 9.54
N ALA A 81 -11.29 -3.23 9.92
CA ALA A 81 -12.59 -2.99 9.28
C ALA A 81 -12.43 -2.60 7.81
N ILE A 82 -11.49 -1.69 7.49
CA ILE A 82 -11.16 -1.31 6.12
C ILE A 82 -10.70 -2.54 5.31
N ALA A 83 -9.77 -3.33 5.86
CA ALA A 83 -9.26 -4.54 5.21
C ALA A 83 -10.38 -5.53 4.89
N THR A 84 -11.24 -5.81 5.86
CA THR A 84 -12.35 -6.76 5.73
C THR A 84 -13.35 -6.30 4.68
N GLN A 85 -13.72 -5.02 4.68
CA GLN A 85 -14.66 -4.47 3.73
C GLN A 85 -14.12 -4.49 2.29
N LEU A 86 -12.84 -4.19 2.09
CA LEU A 86 -12.19 -4.27 0.78
C LEU A 86 -12.09 -5.70 0.25
N ALA A 87 -11.80 -6.67 1.12
CA ALA A 87 -11.63 -8.06 0.72
C ALA A 87 -12.97 -8.79 0.43
N ALA A 88 -14.06 -8.35 1.04
CA ALA A 88 -15.36 -9.02 0.97
C ALA A 88 -15.89 -9.30 -0.44
N PRO A 89 -15.81 -8.38 -1.42
CA PRO A 89 -16.37 -8.62 -2.76
C PRO A 89 -15.75 -9.80 -3.52
N GLN A 90 -14.48 -10.14 -3.23
CA GLN A 90 -13.79 -11.26 -3.88
C GLN A 90 -13.93 -12.60 -3.14
N GLY A 91 -14.65 -12.60 -2.03
CA GLY A 91 -14.97 -13.79 -1.26
C GLY A 91 -13.72 -14.56 -0.80
N LYS A 92 -13.65 -15.87 -1.13
CA LYS A 92 -12.56 -16.76 -0.69
C LYS A 92 -11.35 -16.82 -1.63
N ALA A 93 -11.40 -16.12 -2.77
CA ALA A 93 -10.26 -16.10 -3.70
C ALA A 93 -9.03 -15.47 -3.03
N PRO A 94 -7.80 -15.98 -3.31
CA PRO A 94 -6.59 -15.35 -2.80
C PRO A 94 -6.44 -13.91 -3.33
N GLN A 95 -6.15 -12.98 -2.44
CA GLN A 95 -6.04 -11.55 -2.72
C GLN A 95 -4.89 -10.93 -1.93
N ALA A 96 -4.49 -9.74 -2.32
CA ALA A 96 -3.54 -8.91 -1.59
C ALA A 96 -4.16 -7.54 -1.33
N ILE A 97 -4.30 -7.16 -0.07
CA ILE A 97 -4.70 -5.81 0.32
C ILE A 97 -3.45 -4.94 0.30
N TYR A 98 -3.52 -3.83 -0.40
CA TYR A 98 -2.51 -2.79 -0.40
C TYR A 98 -2.99 -1.62 0.44
N PHE A 99 -2.20 -1.21 1.42
CA PHE A 99 -2.36 0.04 2.17
C PHE A 99 -1.24 1.00 1.82
N GLN A 100 -1.55 2.27 1.64
CA GLN A 100 -0.59 3.36 1.52
C GLN A 100 -1.00 4.52 2.39
N VAL A 101 -0.04 5.08 3.11
CA VAL A 101 -0.21 6.30 3.90
C VAL A 101 0.90 7.26 3.52
N SER A 102 0.54 8.41 2.95
CA SER A 102 1.48 9.51 2.73
C SER A 102 1.35 10.55 3.85
N ARG A 103 2.35 11.43 3.96
CA ARG A 103 2.31 12.53 4.92
C ARG A 103 1.14 13.49 4.70
N GLY A 104 0.56 13.52 3.48
CA GLY A 104 -0.55 14.40 3.11
C GLY A 104 -0.13 15.57 2.25
N VAL A 105 -1.03 16.54 2.12
CA VAL A 105 -0.95 17.66 1.17
C VAL A 105 -0.29 18.86 1.80
N ALA A 106 0.75 19.41 1.15
CA ALA A 106 1.41 20.65 1.54
C ALA A 106 2.02 21.35 0.31
N PRO A 107 2.29 22.65 0.36
CA PRO A 107 3.13 23.30 -0.64
C PRO A 107 4.48 22.58 -0.79
N ARG A 108 5.02 22.55 -2.03
CA ARG A 108 6.27 21.84 -2.30
C ARG A 108 7.44 22.52 -1.58
N ASP A 109 7.90 21.90 -0.51
CA ASP A 109 9.10 22.27 0.24
C ASP A 109 9.80 20.99 0.70
N HIS A 110 11.15 21.01 0.80
CA HIS A 110 11.93 19.90 1.34
C HIS A 110 11.81 19.81 2.87
N VAL A 111 11.47 20.90 3.54
CA VAL A 111 11.24 20.91 4.99
C VAL A 111 10.10 19.95 5.33
N MET A 112 10.34 19.10 6.33
CA MET A 112 9.33 18.19 6.83
C MET A 112 8.26 18.98 7.60
N VAL A 113 7.03 18.95 7.12
CA VAL A 113 5.87 19.55 7.80
C VAL A 113 5.25 18.50 8.72
N ARG A 114 5.07 18.84 9.99
CA ARG A 114 4.40 18.02 11.01
C ARG A 114 2.92 18.39 11.11
N GLY A 115 2.10 17.44 11.60
CA GLY A 115 0.68 17.68 11.89
C GLY A 115 -0.18 17.85 10.63
N LEU A 116 0.31 17.43 9.46
CA LEU A 116 -0.53 17.30 8.28
C LEU A 116 -1.50 16.13 8.46
N ARG A 117 -2.71 16.28 7.90
CA ARG A 117 -3.63 15.15 7.79
C ARG A 117 -3.06 14.15 6.77
N PRO A 118 -2.74 12.91 7.15
CA PRO A 118 -2.23 11.91 6.23
C PRO A 118 -3.25 11.60 5.12
N THR A 119 -2.75 11.31 3.92
CA THR A 119 -3.58 10.73 2.86
C THR A 119 -3.50 9.21 2.95
N VAL A 120 -4.64 8.57 3.07
CA VAL A 120 -4.76 7.11 3.18
C VAL A 120 -5.43 6.55 1.95
N PHE A 121 -4.77 5.61 1.30
CA PHE A 121 -5.30 4.86 0.18
C PHE A 121 -5.20 3.36 0.45
N ALA A 122 -6.25 2.61 0.10
CA ALA A 122 -6.20 1.17 0.14
C ALA A 122 -6.99 0.56 -1.03
N MET A 123 -6.49 -0.56 -1.54
CA MET A 123 -7.14 -1.33 -2.60
C MET A 123 -6.84 -2.82 -2.44
N VAL A 124 -7.55 -3.65 -3.20
CA VAL A 124 -7.33 -5.09 -3.28
C VAL A 124 -6.95 -5.49 -4.69
N ASN A 125 -5.93 -6.34 -4.79
CA ASN A 125 -5.53 -6.99 -6.04
C ASN A 125 -5.72 -8.51 -5.93
N PRO A 126 -6.04 -9.20 -7.02
CA PRO A 126 -5.94 -10.66 -7.06
C PRO A 126 -4.51 -11.10 -6.74
N LEU A 127 -4.38 -12.20 -5.98
CA LEU A 127 -3.11 -12.85 -5.71
C LEU A 127 -3.08 -14.18 -6.48
N PRO A 128 -2.54 -14.20 -7.72
CA PRO A 128 -2.53 -15.42 -8.51
C PRO A 128 -1.61 -16.47 -7.86
N PRO A 129 -1.97 -17.75 -7.93
CA PRO A 129 -1.11 -18.81 -7.42
C PRO A 129 0.16 -18.90 -8.26
N VAL A 130 1.26 -19.30 -7.60
CA VAL A 130 2.50 -19.62 -8.32
C VAL A 130 2.26 -20.85 -9.20
N ALA A 131 2.56 -20.74 -10.51
CA ALA A 131 2.38 -21.83 -11.47
C ALA A 131 3.19 -23.08 -11.06
N ASP A 132 2.61 -24.26 -11.25
CA ASP A 132 3.24 -25.53 -10.87
C ASP A 132 4.61 -25.73 -11.55
N ALA A 133 4.76 -25.27 -12.79
CA ALA A 133 6.04 -25.31 -13.49
C ALA A 133 7.13 -24.47 -12.79
N VAL A 134 6.76 -23.32 -12.20
CA VAL A 134 7.70 -22.48 -11.43
C VAL A 134 8.01 -23.13 -10.09
N ARG A 135 7.03 -23.75 -9.44
CA ARG A 135 7.26 -24.52 -8.20
C ARG A 135 8.21 -25.69 -8.41
N ALA A 136 8.06 -26.41 -9.53
CA ALA A 136 8.87 -27.57 -9.85
C ALA A 136 10.30 -27.22 -10.28
N LYS A 137 10.47 -26.16 -11.09
CA LYS A 137 11.79 -25.80 -11.67
C LYS A 137 12.53 -24.74 -10.84
N GLY A 138 11.84 -23.98 -9.99
CA GLY A 138 12.38 -22.81 -9.33
C GLY A 138 12.58 -21.63 -10.30
N VAL A 139 13.33 -20.64 -9.84
CA VAL A 139 13.75 -19.45 -10.61
C VAL A 139 15.26 -19.30 -10.50
N THR A 140 15.87 -18.74 -11.53
CA THR A 140 17.30 -18.40 -11.48
C THR A 140 17.47 -17.09 -10.69
N CYS A 141 18.40 -17.09 -9.74
CA CYS A 141 18.74 -15.92 -8.93
C CYS A 141 20.23 -15.62 -9.05
N VAL A 142 20.58 -14.36 -8.87
CA VAL A 142 21.94 -13.87 -8.65
C VAL A 142 22.01 -13.14 -7.32
N THR A 143 23.18 -13.14 -6.68
CA THR A 143 23.45 -12.34 -5.50
C THR A 143 24.24 -11.09 -5.88
N ALA A 144 23.92 -9.97 -5.25
CA ALA A 144 24.63 -8.70 -5.40
C ALA A 144 24.63 -7.95 -4.09
N ASP A 145 25.61 -7.07 -3.89
CA ASP A 145 25.59 -6.15 -2.75
C ASP A 145 24.45 -5.15 -2.89
N ASP A 146 23.66 -4.98 -1.81
CA ASP A 146 22.56 -4.03 -1.81
C ASP A 146 23.03 -2.66 -1.28
N PHE A 147 23.26 -1.73 -2.20
CA PHE A 147 23.63 -0.34 -1.91
C PHE A 147 22.44 0.64 -1.99
N ARG A 148 21.26 0.16 -2.31
CA ARG A 148 20.12 1.01 -2.70
C ARG A 148 19.50 1.77 -1.52
N TRP A 149 19.38 1.13 -0.35
CA TRP A 149 18.61 1.71 0.75
C TRP A 149 19.07 1.24 2.13
N GLN A 150 19.79 2.11 2.84
CA GLN A 150 20.27 1.80 4.21
C GLN A 150 19.14 1.78 5.26
N LYS A 151 18.00 2.41 4.98
CA LYS A 151 16.81 2.46 5.84
C LYS A 151 15.74 1.43 5.45
N ALA A 152 16.15 0.26 5.00
CA ALA A 152 15.26 -0.80 4.50
C ALA A 152 14.24 -1.35 5.52
N HIS A 153 14.41 -1.04 6.81
CA HIS A 153 13.43 -1.36 7.85
C HIS A 153 12.15 -0.51 7.75
N ILE A 154 12.20 0.65 7.07
CA ILE A 154 11.03 1.48 6.76
C ILE A 154 10.42 0.97 5.47
N LYS A 155 9.17 0.53 5.51
CA LYS A 155 8.43 0.11 4.31
C LYS A 155 7.89 1.34 3.56
N SER A 156 8.83 2.13 3.01
CA SER A 156 8.58 3.41 2.33
C SER A 156 8.03 3.22 0.91
N THR A 157 7.25 4.19 0.43
CA THR A 157 6.82 4.30 -0.98
C THR A 157 7.92 4.79 -1.92
N SER A 158 9.08 5.20 -1.42
CA SER A 158 10.25 5.62 -2.21
C SER A 158 10.98 4.41 -2.80
N LEU A 159 10.39 3.78 -3.82
CA LEU A 159 10.85 2.49 -4.37
C LEU A 159 11.74 2.62 -5.61
N LEU A 160 12.06 3.82 -6.08
CA LEU A 160 12.81 4.01 -7.34
C LEU A 160 14.13 3.22 -7.37
N GLY A 161 14.84 3.13 -6.24
CA GLY A 161 16.07 2.35 -6.14
C GLY A 161 15.87 0.82 -6.18
N ALA A 162 14.61 0.34 -6.09
CA ALA A 162 14.26 -1.08 -6.08
C ALA A 162 13.55 -1.52 -7.38
N VAL A 163 13.18 -0.57 -8.24
CA VAL A 163 12.52 -0.76 -9.53
C VAL A 163 13.50 -0.48 -10.66
#